data_a325c32efbc7f78a5e0ef14456b71271
#
_entry.id   a325c32efbc7f78a5e0ef14456b71271
#
_cell.length_a   1.000
_cell.length_b   1.000
_cell.length_c   1.000
_cell.angle_alpha   90.00
_cell.angle_beta   90.00
_cell.angle_gamma   90.00
#
_symmetry.space_group_name_H-M   'P 1'
#
loop_
_entity.id
_entity.type
_entity.pdbx_description
1 polymer ?
#
loop_
_entity_poly.entity_id
_entity_poly.type
_entity_poly.pdbx_seq_one_letter_code
_entity_poly.pdbx_strand_id
1 'polypeptide(L)'
;MKPTTIAVVLAGLLSGATAGSDLTVERAVVQRALPNAPDGYTPTSVSCAASRPTVRSAARLSSNESSWLETRRDKTLNGMKDFFNHVTIPDFNAVQYIDRISSNTSDLPNIGIAVSGGGYRALMNGAGAIKAFDSRTNNSTSSGQLGGLLQSATYLAGLSGGGWLVGSIYINNFTTIADLQTHEAGSVWQFQNSIFEGPDGDSIQILDSASYYKDISDAVSAKSDAGYQTSITDYWGRALSYQLINATNGGPSYTWSSIALTDSFQSADMPMPILVADGRYPDELVVSSNATVYEFNPWEFGTFDPTVYGFVPLEYLGSRFDGGTLPQNETCVRGFDNAGFVMGTSSSLFNQFLLNVNSTALPSFLKTAFTDILERIGEDDDDIAVYAPNPFYHWRNESSPAASQRELDMVDGGEDLQNIPLHPLLQPERHVDVIFAVDSSADTDYSWPNGTALVATYERSLNATGIANGTAFPAVPDQNTFVNSGLNTRPTFFGCNSTNITGTAPLVVYLPNYPYVAYSNMTTFTPSYEESVRDDTIANGYAVVTMANSTRDADWSSCVACAILSRSFERTNTQVPDRCTQCFEKYCWDGTINSTTPAAYEPVTLLDSAGATVLPTLLVSMLTTGVAVLLTL
;
A
#
# COMPACT_ATOMS: atom_id res chain seq x y z
N MET A 1 22.43 -9.27 69.52
CA MET A 1 23.58 -10.20 69.44
C MET A 1 23.61 -10.81 68.05
N LYS A 2 24.60 -10.47 67.27
CA LYS A 2 25.05 -11.25 66.08
C LYS A 2 25.74 -12.54 66.60
N PRO A 3 25.82 -13.63 65.83
CA PRO A 3 26.79 -13.76 64.73
C PRO A 3 26.26 -14.62 63.53
N THR A 4 26.73 -14.42 62.30
CA THR A 4 27.95 -14.78 61.61
C THR A 4 27.83 -16.07 60.75
N THR A 5 27.89 -15.89 59.48
CA THR A 5 28.44 -16.61 58.31
C THR A 5 29.10 -17.98 58.53
N ILE A 6 28.88 -18.92 57.61
CA ILE A 6 29.95 -19.75 56.97
C ILE A 6 29.46 -20.26 55.60
N ALA A 7 30.27 -20.00 54.57
CA ALA A 7 30.21 -20.60 53.22
C ALA A 7 30.99 -21.94 53.24
N VAL A 8 30.48 -22.92 52.49
CA VAL A 8 31.30 -24.09 52.10
C VAL A 8 31.20 -24.31 50.61
N VAL A 9 32.33 -24.18 49.96
CA VAL A 9 32.64 -24.60 48.57
C VAL A 9 32.96 -26.08 48.61
N LEU A 10 32.41 -26.86 47.67
CA LEU A 10 33.03 -28.15 47.30
C LEU A 10 32.95 -28.33 45.77
N ALA A 11 34.11 -28.44 45.19
CA ALA A 11 34.36 -28.83 43.81
C ALA A 11 34.45 -30.37 43.70
N GLY A 12 34.07 -30.90 42.52
CA GLY A 12 34.36 -32.33 42.23
C GLY A 12 33.78 -32.82 40.92
N LEU A 13 34.53 -32.71 39.82
CA LEU A 13 34.94 -33.70 38.81
C LEU A 13 33.91 -34.30 37.83
N LEU A 14 34.03 -33.87 36.58
CA LEU A 14 34.14 -34.56 35.28
C LEU A 14 33.48 -35.93 35.08
N SER A 15 32.50 -35.96 34.19
CA SER A 15 32.41 -37.02 33.17
C SER A 15 31.76 -36.43 31.90
N GLY A 16 32.41 -36.60 30.75
CA GLY A 16 32.02 -36.04 29.47
C GLY A 16 30.77 -36.71 28.92
N ALA A 17 29.88 -35.88 28.40
CA ALA A 17 28.91 -36.28 27.42
C ALA A 17 28.91 -35.20 26.31
N THR A 18 29.11 -35.64 25.09
CA THR A 18 29.02 -34.85 23.88
C THR A 18 27.65 -34.23 23.78
N ALA A 19 27.54 -32.94 24.09
CA ALA A 19 26.34 -32.16 23.80
C ALA A 19 26.41 -31.72 22.35
N GLY A 20 25.51 -32.25 21.55
CA GLY A 20 25.15 -31.65 20.26
C GLY A 20 24.70 -30.21 20.52
N SER A 21 25.28 -29.28 19.81
CA SER A 21 24.90 -27.88 19.80
C SER A 21 23.53 -27.77 19.11
N ASP A 22 22.46 -27.81 19.87
CA ASP A 22 21.20 -27.22 19.46
C ASP A 22 21.43 -25.72 19.38
N LEU A 23 21.69 -25.24 18.17
CA LEU A 23 21.52 -23.85 17.83
C LEU A 23 20.02 -23.56 17.83
N THR A 24 19.46 -23.30 19.01
CA THR A 24 18.21 -22.54 19.10
C THR A 24 18.53 -21.17 18.55
N VAL A 25 18.19 -20.97 17.27
CA VAL A 25 18.05 -19.63 16.71
C VAL A 25 16.95 -18.98 17.53
N GLU A 26 17.31 -18.12 18.50
CA GLU A 26 16.36 -17.16 19.06
C GLU A 26 15.84 -16.35 17.88
N ARG A 27 14.63 -16.71 17.39
CA ARG A 27 13.88 -15.85 16.47
C ARG A 27 13.73 -14.51 17.18
N ALA A 28 14.36 -13.49 16.65
CA ALA A 28 14.10 -12.13 17.08
C ALA A 28 12.58 -11.95 17.06
N VAL A 29 11.99 -11.65 18.21
CA VAL A 29 10.57 -11.31 18.31
C VAL A 29 10.42 -10.05 17.48
N VAL A 30 9.90 -10.18 16.27
CA VAL A 30 9.59 -9.04 15.40
C VAL A 30 8.60 -8.19 16.18
N GLN A 31 9.02 -6.99 16.54
CA GLN A 31 8.21 -6.06 17.32
C GLN A 31 7.05 -5.62 16.42
N ARG A 32 5.86 -6.16 16.67
CA ARG A 32 4.63 -5.87 15.90
C ARG A 32 4.16 -4.44 16.17
N ALA A 33 3.32 -3.89 15.29
CA ALA A 33 2.53 -2.72 15.63
C ALA A 33 1.86 -2.93 17.00
N LEU A 34 1.74 -1.88 17.79
CA LEU A 34 1.26 -2.03 19.15
C LEU A 34 -0.27 -2.09 19.17
N PRO A 35 -0.88 -3.02 19.92
CA PRO A 35 -2.31 -2.96 20.20
C PRO A 35 -2.60 -1.69 21.02
N ASN A 36 -3.13 -0.65 20.37
CA ASN A 36 -3.26 0.70 20.94
C ASN A 36 -4.72 1.11 21.22
N ALA A 37 -5.71 0.36 20.71
CA ALA A 37 -7.10 0.58 21.09
C ALA A 37 -7.33 0.11 22.53
N PRO A 38 -8.00 0.93 23.38
CA PRO A 38 -8.19 0.61 24.79
C PRO A 38 -9.08 -0.61 25.04
N ASP A 39 -10.03 -0.89 24.13
CA ASP A 39 -11.04 -1.95 24.31
C ASP A 39 -11.31 -2.69 22.97
N GLY A 40 -10.30 -3.38 22.47
CA GLY A 40 -10.45 -4.20 21.26
C GLY A 40 -10.91 -3.39 20.05
N TYR A 41 -12.00 -3.86 19.41
CA TYR A 41 -12.61 -3.20 18.27
C TYR A 41 -13.55 -2.05 18.67
N THR A 42 -13.89 -1.92 19.96
CA THR A 42 -14.83 -0.94 20.46
C THR A 42 -14.16 0.41 20.70
N PRO A 43 -14.58 1.49 20.00
CA PRO A 43 -14.08 2.82 20.29
C PRO A 43 -14.45 3.24 21.73
N THR A 44 -13.50 3.77 22.47
CA THR A 44 -13.64 3.99 23.90
C THR A 44 -13.28 5.42 24.29
N SER A 45 -14.10 6.01 25.18
CA SER A 45 -13.84 7.34 25.74
C SER A 45 -12.58 7.33 26.61
N VAL A 46 -11.70 8.29 26.37
CA VAL A 46 -10.46 8.49 27.12
C VAL A 46 -10.33 9.95 27.59
N SER A 47 -9.46 10.18 28.57
CA SER A 47 -9.09 11.55 28.93
C SER A 47 -8.38 12.22 27.77
N CYS A 48 -8.82 13.42 27.40
CA CYS A 48 -8.11 14.20 26.39
C CYS A 48 -6.73 14.64 26.88
N ALA A 49 -5.80 14.79 25.94
CA ALA A 49 -4.53 15.44 26.20
C ALA A 49 -4.75 16.91 26.67
N ALA A 50 -3.75 17.50 27.31
CA ALA A 50 -3.82 18.89 27.79
C ALA A 50 -4.14 19.87 26.65
N SER A 51 -3.58 19.65 25.45
CA SER A 51 -3.99 20.32 24.23
C SER A 51 -5.04 19.43 23.55
N ARG A 52 -6.29 19.90 23.52
CA ARG A 52 -7.38 19.16 22.88
C ARG A 52 -7.16 19.02 21.38
N PRO A 53 -7.56 17.89 20.78
CA PRO A 53 -7.42 17.70 19.34
C PRO A 53 -8.26 18.72 18.57
N THR A 54 -7.70 19.17 17.45
CA THR A 54 -8.35 20.12 16.53
C THR A 54 -8.10 19.69 15.10
N VAL A 55 -9.02 20.06 14.22
CA VAL A 55 -8.78 20.01 12.77
C VAL A 55 -7.79 21.11 12.40
N ARG A 56 -6.74 20.76 11.69
CA ARG A 56 -5.81 21.73 11.09
C ARG A 56 -6.17 21.99 9.63
N SER A 57 -5.81 23.17 9.14
CA SER A 57 -5.86 23.45 7.70
C SER A 57 -4.82 22.62 6.94
N ALA A 58 -5.17 22.19 5.73
CA ALA A 58 -4.28 21.47 4.82
C ALA A 58 -3.22 22.38 4.12
N ALA A 59 -3.14 23.67 4.46
CA ALA A 59 -2.20 24.63 3.86
C ALA A 59 -0.71 24.31 4.05
N ARG A 60 -0.38 23.29 4.83
CA ARG A 60 0.96 22.77 5.08
C ARG A 60 0.88 21.35 5.61
N LEU A 61 1.98 20.63 5.59
CA LEU A 61 2.10 19.34 6.26
C LEU A 61 1.92 19.50 7.79
N SER A 62 1.56 18.42 8.47
CA SER A 62 1.54 18.41 9.93
C SER A 62 2.94 18.60 10.51
N SER A 63 2.99 19.01 11.78
CA SER A 63 4.28 19.09 12.49
C SER A 63 4.93 17.72 12.63
N ASN A 64 4.12 16.66 12.80
CA ASN A 64 4.62 15.28 12.90
C ASN A 64 5.25 14.83 11.58
N GLU A 65 4.54 14.99 10.45
CA GLU A 65 5.06 14.66 9.13
C GLU A 65 6.32 15.48 8.82
N SER A 66 6.31 16.80 9.08
CA SER A 66 7.44 17.68 8.81
C SER A 66 8.69 17.29 9.61
N SER A 67 8.54 16.99 10.92
CA SER A 67 9.67 16.58 11.76
C SER A 67 10.18 15.18 11.40
N TRP A 68 9.26 14.27 11.04
CA TRP A 68 9.63 12.93 10.61
C TRP A 68 10.39 12.96 9.28
N LEU A 69 10.00 13.84 8.35
CA LEU A 69 10.67 14.02 7.08
C LEU A 69 12.13 14.43 7.23
N GLU A 70 12.49 15.22 8.25
CA GLU A 70 13.89 15.56 8.53
C GLU A 70 14.73 14.29 8.73
N THR A 71 14.27 13.36 9.55
CA THR A 71 14.93 12.07 9.77
C THR A 71 14.84 11.16 8.53
N ARG A 72 13.68 11.14 7.86
CA ARG A 72 13.50 10.31 6.65
C ARG A 72 14.44 10.70 5.52
N ARG A 73 14.72 11.99 5.34
CA ARG A 73 15.64 12.46 4.30
C ARG A 73 17.05 11.92 4.48
N ASP A 74 17.53 11.80 5.71
CA ASP A 74 18.83 11.17 5.99
C ASP A 74 18.82 9.66 5.64
N LYS A 75 17.71 8.96 5.92
CA LYS A 75 17.56 7.55 5.56
C LYS A 75 17.48 7.36 4.04
N THR A 76 16.68 8.17 3.34
CA THR A 76 16.57 8.09 1.88
C THR A 76 17.88 8.45 1.18
N LEU A 77 18.67 9.38 1.72
CA LEU A 77 20.01 9.70 1.23
C LEU A 77 20.91 8.45 1.22
N ASN A 78 20.94 7.71 2.33
CA ASN A 78 21.71 6.48 2.42
C ASN A 78 21.13 5.39 1.50
N GLY A 79 19.80 5.23 1.48
CA GLY A 79 19.13 4.28 0.57
C GLY A 79 19.46 4.56 -0.91
N MET A 80 19.45 5.83 -1.34
CA MET A 80 19.83 6.20 -2.70
C MET A 80 21.31 5.89 -3.01
N LYS A 81 22.23 6.13 -2.08
CA LYS A 81 23.64 5.75 -2.27
C LYS A 81 23.79 4.24 -2.43
N ASP A 82 23.13 3.46 -1.59
CA ASP A 82 23.14 2.00 -1.68
C ASP A 82 22.53 1.52 -2.99
N PHE A 83 21.43 2.12 -3.43
CA PHE A 83 20.81 1.85 -4.73
C PHE A 83 21.75 2.15 -5.90
N PHE A 84 22.36 3.34 -5.94
CA PHE A 84 23.29 3.72 -7.01
C PHE A 84 24.64 3.02 -6.98
N ASN A 85 24.97 2.27 -5.91
CA ASN A 85 26.16 1.42 -5.89
C ASN A 85 26.03 0.18 -6.79
N HIS A 86 24.81 -0.32 -7.03
CA HIS A 86 24.58 -1.49 -7.90
C HIS A 86 23.74 -1.15 -9.15
N VAL A 87 23.07 0.01 -9.19
CA VAL A 87 22.38 0.53 -10.36
C VAL A 87 23.18 1.69 -10.93
N THR A 88 23.91 1.44 -12.00
CA THR A 88 24.85 2.40 -12.58
C THR A 88 24.28 3.11 -13.80
N ILE A 89 24.63 4.37 -13.97
CA ILE A 89 24.40 5.14 -15.20
C ILE A 89 25.77 5.23 -15.91
N PRO A 90 25.93 4.67 -17.14
CA PRO A 90 27.17 4.79 -17.87
C PRO A 90 27.64 6.26 -17.98
N ASP A 91 28.92 6.46 -17.76
CA ASP A 91 29.60 7.78 -17.82
C ASP A 91 29.09 8.84 -16.81
N PHE A 92 28.33 8.41 -15.78
CA PHE A 92 27.86 9.27 -14.73
C PHE A 92 27.93 8.62 -13.34
N ASN A 93 28.61 9.26 -12.40
CA ASN A 93 28.71 8.78 -11.03
C ASN A 93 27.57 9.33 -10.17
N ALA A 94 26.46 8.58 -10.11
CA ALA A 94 25.27 8.98 -9.36
C ALA A 94 25.51 9.09 -7.86
N VAL A 95 26.34 8.24 -7.26
CA VAL A 95 26.71 8.32 -5.83
C VAL A 95 27.44 9.63 -5.53
N GLN A 96 28.45 10.00 -6.35
CA GLN A 96 29.16 11.26 -6.20
C GLN A 96 28.23 12.46 -6.44
N TYR A 97 27.29 12.35 -7.36
CA TYR A 97 26.28 13.38 -7.59
C TYR A 97 25.42 13.60 -6.34
N ILE A 98 24.86 12.55 -5.77
CA ILE A 98 24.05 12.59 -4.54
C ILE A 98 24.86 13.17 -3.37
N ASP A 99 26.11 12.74 -3.18
CA ASP A 99 27.00 13.31 -2.16
C ASP A 99 27.19 14.82 -2.32
N ARG A 100 27.37 15.30 -3.55
CA ARG A 100 27.58 16.72 -3.84
C ARG A 100 26.36 17.58 -3.50
N ILE A 101 25.15 17.08 -3.75
CA ILE A 101 23.90 17.82 -3.54
C ILE A 101 23.31 17.63 -2.14
N SER A 102 23.81 16.69 -1.34
CA SER A 102 23.26 16.32 -0.03
C SER A 102 23.27 17.45 1.01
N SER A 103 24.10 18.48 0.81
CA SER A 103 24.11 19.66 1.70
C SER A 103 22.82 20.50 1.62
N ASN A 104 22.06 20.38 0.54
CA ASN A 104 20.72 20.94 0.39
C ASN A 104 19.73 19.82 0.14
N THR A 105 18.99 19.42 1.17
CA THR A 105 18.03 18.30 1.09
C THR A 105 16.92 18.51 0.07
N SER A 106 16.63 19.78 -0.30
CA SER A 106 15.66 20.09 -1.36
C SER A 106 16.15 19.72 -2.76
N ASP A 107 17.46 19.55 -2.96
CA ASP A 107 18.04 19.12 -4.24
C ASP A 107 18.02 17.59 -4.41
N LEU A 108 17.89 16.86 -3.31
CA LEU A 108 17.78 15.40 -3.33
C LEU A 108 16.47 14.95 -3.97
N PRO A 109 16.48 13.87 -4.77
CA PRO A 109 15.26 13.27 -5.27
C PRO A 109 14.27 12.92 -4.15
N ASN A 110 12.99 13.11 -4.43
CA ASN A 110 11.89 12.73 -3.55
C ASN A 110 11.00 11.71 -4.26
N ILE A 111 10.96 10.48 -3.75
CA ILE A 111 10.38 9.34 -4.43
C ILE A 111 9.07 8.93 -3.73
N GLY A 112 8.00 8.79 -4.51
CA GLY A 112 6.76 8.16 -4.11
C GLY A 112 6.54 6.83 -4.84
N ILE A 113 5.90 5.89 -4.16
CA ILE A 113 5.42 4.64 -4.75
C ILE A 113 3.90 4.60 -4.54
N ALA A 114 3.15 4.30 -5.59
CA ALA A 114 1.70 4.20 -5.57
C ALA A 114 1.27 2.82 -6.07
N VAL A 115 0.45 2.10 -5.27
CA VAL A 115 -0.06 0.76 -5.61
C VAL A 115 -1.57 0.82 -5.75
N SER A 116 -2.05 0.47 -6.93
CA SER A 116 -3.45 0.55 -7.33
C SER A 116 -4.37 -0.44 -6.61
N GLY A 117 -5.67 -0.20 -6.73
CA GLY A 117 -6.72 -1.12 -6.36
C GLY A 117 -6.91 -2.32 -7.30
N GLY A 118 -7.80 -3.22 -6.89
CA GLY A 118 -8.18 -4.43 -7.64
C GLY A 118 -8.14 -5.72 -6.81
N GLY A 119 -8.51 -5.66 -5.54
CA GLY A 119 -8.60 -6.80 -4.63
C GLY A 119 -7.28 -7.56 -4.46
N TYR A 120 -7.36 -8.87 -4.30
CA TYR A 120 -6.16 -9.72 -4.18
C TYR A 120 -5.23 -9.64 -5.38
N ARG A 121 -5.76 -9.44 -6.60
CA ARG A 121 -4.92 -9.23 -7.79
C ARG A 121 -3.93 -8.09 -7.57
N ALA A 122 -4.42 -6.96 -7.09
CA ALA A 122 -3.60 -5.78 -6.85
C ALA A 122 -2.65 -5.96 -5.67
N LEU A 123 -3.09 -6.60 -4.58
CA LEU A 123 -2.24 -6.96 -3.47
C LEU A 123 -1.06 -7.82 -3.95
N MET A 124 -1.31 -8.90 -4.68
CA MET A 124 -0.27 -9.86 -5.11
C MET A 124 0.67 -9.26 -6.16
N ASN A 125 0.14 -8.57 -7.17
CA ASN A 125 0.96 -7.90 -8.18
C ASN A 125 1.79 -6.76 -7.57
N GLY A 126 1.17 -5.94 -6.72
CA GLY A 126 1.86 -4.91 -5.94
C GLY A 126 2.94 -5.48 -5.02
N ALA A 127 2.68 -6.64 -4.40
CA ALA A 127 3.67 -7.36 -3.59
C ALA A 127 4.90 -7.74 -4.41
N GLY A 128 4.70 -8.18 -5.67
CA GLY A 128 5.80 -8.45 -6.59
C GLY A 128 6.65 -7.21 -6.83
N ALA A 129 6.02 -6.06 -7.06
CA ALA A 129 6.72 -4.79 -7.24
C ALA A 129 7.49 -4.38 -5.97
N ILE A 130 6.86 -4.39 -4.80
CA ILE A 130 7.54 -4.07 -3.53
C ILE A 130 8.68 -5.04 -3.25
N LYS A 131 8.52 -6.33 -3.52
CA LYS A 131 9.57 -7.34 -3.40
C LYS A 131 10.79 -7.02 -4.28
N ALA A 132 10.58 -6.49 -5.48
CA ALA A 132 11.65 -6.07 -6.37
C ALA A 132 12.37 -4.79 -5.88
N PHE A 133 11.63 -3.88 -5.24
CA PHE A 133 12.15 -2.60 -4.75
C PHE A 133 12.82 -2.68 -3.38
N ASP A 134 12.57 -3.75 -2.63
CA ASP A 134 13.07 -3.92 -1.27
C ASP A 134 14.49 -4.53 -1.26
N SER A 135 15.46 -3.81 -0.70
CA SER A 135 16.84 -4.29 -0.55
C SER A 135 16.97 -5.53 0.34
N ARG A 136 15.97 -5.83 1.16
CA ARG A 136 15.92 -7.02 2.03
C ARG A 136 15.54 -8.29 1.26
N THR A 137 15.04 -8.17 0.04
CA THR A 137 14.75 -9.31 -0.83
C THR A 137 16.05 -9.93 -1.35
N ASN A 138 16.17 -11.25 -1.26
CA ASN A 138 17.34 -11.97 -1.75
C ASN A 138 17.63 -11.63 -3.22
N ASN A 139 18.88 -11.28 -3.51
CA ASN A 139 19.39 -10.89 -4.83
C ASN A 139 18.81 -9.60 -5.45
N SER A 140 17.90 -8.89 -4.78
CA SER A 140 17.33 -7.63 -5.29
C SER A 140 18.37 -6.52 -5.46
N THR A 141 19.50 -6.59 -4.75
CA THR A 141 20.63 -5.64 -4.82
C THR A 141 21.78 -6.13 -5.72
N SER A 142 21.56 -7.19 -6.50
CA SER A 142 22.51 -7.62 -7.54
C SER A 142 22.60 -6.56 -8.64
N SER A 143 23.70 -6.53 -9.37
CA SER A 143 23.90 -5.56 -10.47
C SER A 143 22.71 -5.55 -11.43
N GLY A 144 22.14 -4.37 -11.67
CA GLY A 144 21.00 -4.18 -12.57
C GLY A 144 19.63 -4.53 -11.97
N GLN A 145 19.54 -4.89 -10.69
CA GLN A 145 18.27 -5.07 -9.97
C GLN A 145 17.83 -3.77 -9.28
N LEU A 146 16.58 -3.72 -8.76
CA LEU A 146 15.97 -2.50 -8.25
C LEU A 146 15.85 -2.43 -6.72
N GLY A 147 16.47 -3.39 -5.99
CA GLY A 147 16.46 -3.40 -4.53
C GLY A 147 17.09 -2.13 -3.95
N GLY A 148 16.46 -1.56 -2.94
CA GLY A 148 16.85 -0.27 -2.36
C GLY A 148 16.01 0.91 -2.84
N LEU A 149 15.21 0.74 -3.90
CA LEU A 149 14.24 1.78 -4.31
C LEU A 149 13.21 2.02 -3.19
N LEU A 150 12.72 0.97 -2.53
CA LEU A 150 11.80 1.10 -1.39
C LEU A 150 12.45 1.88 -0.23
N GLN A 151 13.71 1.60 0.08
CA GLN A 151 14.46 2.31 1.13
C GLN A 151 14.74 3.78 0.76
N SER A 152 14.82 4.07 -0.53
CA SER A 152 15.02 5.41 -1.08
C SER A 152 13.73 6.23 -1.19
N ALA A 153 12.56 5.59 -1.10
CA ALA A 153 11.26 6.26 -1.22
C ALA A 153 10.88 6.99 0.07
N THR A 154 10.19 8.12 -0.06
CA THR A 154 9.65 8.88 1.07
C THR A 154 8.24 8.41 1.43
N TYR A 155 7.43 8.10 0.43
CA TYR A 155 6.03 7.74 0.58
C TYR A 155 5.70 6.42 -0.11
N LEU A 156 4.79 5.65 0.50
CA LEU A 156 4.19 4.46 -0.10
C LEU A 156 2.66 4.57 0.06
N ALA A 157 1.97 4.83 -1.03
CA ALA A 157 0.53 4.97 -1.06
C ALA A 157 -0.15 3.71 -1.62
N GLY A 158 -1.31 3.36 -1.07
CA GLY A 158 -2.16 2.28 -1.53
C GLY A 158 -3.63 2.63 -1.47
N LEU A 159 -4.44 2.03 -2.31
CA LEU A 159 -5.89 2.04 -2.19
C LEU A 159 -6.45 0.64 -2.47
N SER A 160 -7.63 0.31 -1.92
CA SER A 160 -8.28 -0.98 -2.13
C SER A 160 -7.32 -2.16 -1.90
N GLY A 161 -7.15 -3.06 -2.85
CA GLY A 161 -6.18 -4.16 -2.76
C GLY A 161 -4.73 -3.72 -2.57
N GLY A 162 -4.32 -2.58 -3.12
CA GLY A 162 -3.02 -1.95 -2.82
C GLY A 162 -2.96 -1.41 -1.38
N GLY A 163 -4.10 -0.95 -0.85
CA GLY A 163 -4.24 -0.58 0.57
C GLY A 163 -4.10 -1.78 1.51
N TRP A 164 -4.60 -2.97 1.11
CA TRP A 164 -4.40 -4.22 1.85
C TRP A 164 -2.92 -4.59 1.92
N LEU A 165 -2.20 -4.46 0.81
CA LEU A 165 -0.76 -4.69 0.75
C LEU A 165 -0.02 -3.77 1.72
N VAL A 166 -0.24 -2.46 1.61
CA VAL A 166 0.41 -1.46 2.47
C VAL A 166 0.05 -1.71 3.93
N GLY A 167 -1.23 -1.94 4.23
CA GLY A 167 -1.69 -2.25 5.59
C GLY A 167 -1.04 -3.51 6.16
N SER A 168 -0.98 -4.59 5.39
CA SER A 168 -0.35 -5.84 5.82
C SER A 168 1.15 -5.67 6.12
N ILE A 169 1.88 -4.92 5.28
CA ILE A 169 3.30 -4.63 5.52
C ILE A 169 3.50 -3.84 6.83
N TYR A 170 2.75 -2.76 7.02
CA TYR A 170 3.01 -1.81 8.11
C TYR A 170 2.46 -2.26 9.46
N ILE A 171 1.25 -2.83 9.51
CA ILE A 171 0.69 -3.35 10.77
C ILE A 171 1.49 -4.56 11.26
N ASN A 172 2.15 -5.30 10.38
CA ASN A 172 3.11 -6.34 10.74
C ASN A 172 4.55 -5.80 10.87
N ASN A 173 4.71 -4.52 11.24
CA ASN A 173 5.98 -3.85 11.53
C ASN A 173 6.96 -3.82 10.35
N PHE A 174 6.50 -3.34 9.21
CA PHE A 174 7.29 -3.22 7.99
C PHE A 174 7.98 -4.55 7.59
N THR A 175 7.23 -5.64 7.72
CA THR A 175 7.71 -6.98 7.38
C THR A 175 8.00 -7.09 5.88
N THR A 176 8.83 -8.06 5.49
CA THR A 176 9.13 -8.30 4.08
C THR A 176 8.01 -9.08 3.39
N ILE A 177 7.92 -8.93 2.07
CA ILE A 177 6.99 -9.75 1.28
C ILE A 177 7.34 -11.24 1.40
N ALA A 178 8.62 -11.57 1.50
CA ALA A 178 9.05 -12.96 1.69
C ALA A 178 8.51 -13.57 2.98
N ASP A 179 8.49 -12.81 4.08
CA ASP A 179 7.93 -13.27 5.36
C ASP A 179 6.40 -13.40 5.31
N LEU A 180 5.70 -12.51 4.59
CA LEU A 180 4.25 -12.59 4.39
C LEU A 180 3.85 -13.75 3.47
N GLN A 181 4.70 -14.09 2.50
CA GLN A 181 4.48 -15.12 1.47
C GLN A 181 4.85 -16.54 1.96
N THR A 182 5.31 -16.72 3.20
CA THR A 182 5.77 -18.04 3.66
C THR A 182 4.63 -19.06 3.62
N HIS A 183 5.00 -20.35 3.43
CA HIS A 183 4.08 -21.49 3.50
C HIS A 183 4.08 -22.15 4.90
N GLU A 184 4.69 -21.50 5.88
CA GLU A 184 4.75 -22.05 7.25
C GLU A 184 3.37 -21.93 7.92
N ALA A 185 3.04 -22.92 8.74
CA ALA A 185 1.84 -22.87 9.57
C ALA A 185 1.83 -21.57 10.40
N GLY A 186 0.75 -20.82 10.30
CA GLY A 186 0.64 -19.52 10.95
C GLY A 186 1.16 -18.33 10.12
N SER A 187 1.45 -18.49 8.84
CA SER A 187 1.66 -17.37 7.93
C SER A 187 0.38 -16.53 7.80
N VAL A 188 0.54 -15.25 7.46
CA VAL A 188 -0.61 -14.33 7.36
C VAL A 188 -1.34 -14.52 6.04
N TRP A 189 -0.61 -14.62 4.93
CA TRP A 189 -1.20 -14.67 3.58
C TRP A 189 -1.62 -16.08 3.15
N GLN A 190 -2.57 -16.65 3.87
CA GLN A 190 -3.18 -17.95 3.54
C GLN A 190 -4.40 -17.75 2.62
N PHE A 191 -4.18 -17.27 1.40
CA PHE A 191 -5.25 -16.88 0.48
C PHE A 191 -6.03 -18.06 -0.12
N GLN A 192 -5.58 -19.31 0.09
CA GLN A 192 -6.37 -20.51 -0.24
C GLN A 192 -7.65 -20.58 0.62
N ASN A 193 -7.64 -19.99 1.80
CA ASN A 193 -8.81 -19.88 2.65
C ASN A 193 -9.62 -18.66 2.22
N SER A 194 -10.88 -18.86 1.87
CA SER A 194 -11.74 -17.75 1.48
C SER A 194 -11.86 -16.73 2.63
N ILE A 195 -11.77 -15.44 2.28
CA ILE A 195 -12.02 -14.36 3.24
C ILE A 195 -13.40 -14.48 3.90
N PHE A 196 -14.35 -15.18 3.26
CA PHE A 196 -15.68 -15.43 3.79
C PHE A 196 -15.77 -16.67 4.65
N GLU A 197 -14.82 -17.59 4.59
CA GLU A 197 -14.81 -18.83 5.38
C GLU A 197 -13.88 -18.73 6.60
N GLY A 198 -12.95 -17.78 6.55
CA GLY A 198 -11.96 -17.58 7.58
C GLY A 198 -10.76 -18.53 7.49
N PRO A 199 -9.76 -18.35 8.38
CA PRO A 199 -8.55 -19.14 8.38
C PRO A 199 -8.80 -20.60 8.83
N ASP A 200 -8.04 -21.54 8.27
CA ASP A 200 -8.05 -22.94 8.70
C ASP A 200 -7.50 -23.11 10.13
N GLY A 201 -8.00 -24.14 10.83
CA GLY A 201 -7.67 -24.42 12.22
C GLY A 201 -6.20 -24.74 12.53
N ASP A 202 -5.34 -24.89 11.52
CA ASP A 202 -3.89 -25.08 11.68
C ASP A 202 -3.09 -23.76 11.67
N SER A 203 -3.77 -22.62 11.53
CA SER A 203 -3.16 -21.30 11.55
C SER A 203 -2.98 -20.75 12.98
N ILE A 204 -2.33 -19.58 13.12
CA ILE A 204 -2.27 -18.82 14.39
C ILE A 204 -3.67 -18.55 14.96
N GLN A 205 -4.69 -18.62 14.12
CA GLN A 205 -6.08 -18.35 14.42
C GLN A 205 -6.86 -19.67 14.33
N ILE A 206 -6.94 -20.40 15.44
CA ILE A 206 -7.66 -21.68 15.55
C ILE A 206 -9.15 -21.37 15.68
N LEU A 207 -9.83 -21.09 14.57
CA LEU A 207 -11.26 -20.87 14.55
C LEU A 207 -11.88 -21.72 13.43
N ASP A 208 -12.93 -22.48 13.76
CA ASP A 208 -13.84 -22.97 12.73
C ASP A 208 -14.66 -21.80 12.16
N SER A 209 -15.27 -21.97 10.99
CA SER A 209 -16.03 -20.89 10.34
C SER A 209 -17.13 -20.32 11.24
N ALA A 210 -17.75 -21.10 12.10
CA ALA A 210 -18.79 -20.64 13.03
C ALA A 210 -18.20 -19.72 14.11
N SER A 211 -17.03 -20.05 14.65
CA SER A 211 -16.32 -19.23 15.63
C SER A 211 -15.77 -17.96 14.99
N TYR A 212 -15.30 -18.03 13.75
CA TYR A 212 -14.86 -16.89 12.95
C TYR A 212 -15.97 -15.86 12.76
N TYR A 213 -17.14 -16.29 12.27
CA TYR A 213 -18.29 -15.37 12.10
C TYR A 213 -18.79 -14.82 13.42
N LYS A 214 -18.78 -15.64 14.48
CA LYS A 214 -19.20 -15.20 15.81
C LYS A 214 -18.26 -14.11 16.34
N ASP A 215 -16.96 -14.29 16.21
CA ASP A 215 -15.96 -13.32 16.71
C ASP A 215 -16.05 -11.97 15.96
N ILE A 216 -16.25 -12.01 14.65
CA ILE A 216 -16.50 -10.80 13.86
C ILE A 216 -17.80 -10.11 14.30
N SER A 217 -18.89 -10.88 14.42
CA SER A 217 -20.20 -10.34 14.82
C SER A 217 -20.17 -9.76 16.24
N ASP A 218 -19.52 -10.44 17.18
CA ASP A 218 -19.39 -9.96 18.56
C ASP A 218 -18.61 -8.64 18.59
N ALA A 219 -17.52 -8.53 17.82
CA ALA A 219 -16.71 -7.30 17.74
C ALA A 219 -17.51 -6.13 17.18
N VAL A 220 -18.26 -6.34 16.08
CA VAL A 220 -19.09 -5.29 15.46
C VAL A 220 -20.26 -4.92 16.36
N SER A 221 -20.93 -5.90 16.99
CA SER A 221 -22.02 -5.66 17.94
C SER A 221 -21.54 -4.85 19.14
N ALA A 222 -20.35 -5.13 19.68
CA ALA A 222 -19.79 -4.37 20.81
C ALA A 222 -19.54 -2.89 20.42
N LYS A 223 -19.09 -2.60 19.19
CA LYS A 223 -18.98 -1.24 18.67
C LYS A 223 -20.35 -0.56 18.60
N SER A 224 -21.38 -1.27 18.09
CA SER A 224 -22.76 -0.78 18.03
C SER A 224 -23.36 -0.54 19.42
N ASP A 225 -23.17 -1.46 20.37
CA ASP A 225 -23.64 -1.33 21.77
C ASP A 225 -22.99 -0.14 22.48
N ALA A 226 -21.76 0.23 22.09
CA ALA A 226 -21.09 1.44 22.59
C ALA A 226 -21.65 2.75 21.98
N GLY A 227 -22.63 2.65 21.07
CA GLY A 227 -23.35 3.79 20.48
C GLY A 227 -22.70 4.37 19.21
N TYR A 228 -21.84 3.59 18.53
CA TYR A 228 -21.26 3.94 17.24
C TYR A 228 -22.05 3.26 16.12
N GLN A 229 -22.25 3.96 15.01
CA GLN A 229 -22.81 3.34 13.82
C GLN A 229 -21.84 2.29 13.28
N THR A 230 -22.41 1.21 12.76
CA THR A 230 -21.70 0.12 12.11
C THR A 230 -22.30 -0.14 10.74
N SER A 231 -21.47 -0.59 9.81
CA SER A 231 -21.85 -0.86 8.44
C SER A 231 -21.25 -2.19 7.96
N ILE A 232 -21.53 -2.58 6.73
CA ILE A 232 -20.89 -3.73 6.10
C ILE A 232 -19.37 -3.64 6.14
N THR A 233 -18.81 -2.42 6.09
CA THR A 233 -17.36 -2.19 6.15
C THR A 233 -16.74 -2.60 7.48
N ASP A 234 -17.48 -2.58 8.59
CA ASP A 234 -16.98 -3.11 9.86
C ASP A 234 -16.75 -4.63 9.78
N TYR A 235 -17.70 -5.37 9.25
CA TYR A 235 -17.56 -6.82 9.02
C TYR A 235 -16.44 -7.13 8.03
N TRP A 236 -16.39 -6.38 6.93
CA TRP A 236 -15.37 -6.50 5.90
C TRP A 236 -13.97 -6.22 6.45
N GLY A 237 -13.79 -5.13 7.17
CA GLY A 237 -12.53 -4.76 7.80
C GLY A 237 -12.04 -5.80 8.82
N ARG A 238 -12.97 -6.41 9.58
CA ARG A 238 -12.64 -7.51 10.47
C ARG A 238 -12.21 -8.75 9.70
N ALA A 239 -12.92 -9.12 8.64
CA ALA A 239 -12.56 -10.24 7.77
C ALA A 239 -11.17 -10.05 7.13
N LEU A 240 -10.90 -8.86 6.59
CA LEU A 240 -9.58 -8.48 6.08
C LEU A 240 -8.48 -8.62 7.15
N SER A 241 -8.76 -8.20 8.38
CA SER A 241 -7.80 -8.29 9.48
C SER A 241 -7.31 -9.70 9.73
N TYR A 242 -8.17 -10.70 9.63
CA TYR A 242 -7.80 -12.10 9.78
C TYR A 242 -6.85 -12.60 8.70
N GLN A 243 -6.96 -12.05 7.50
CA GLN A 243 -6.12 -12.42 6.36
C GLN A 243 -4.80 -11.64 6.30
N LEU A 244 -4.74 -10.44 6.91
CA LEU A 244 -3.67 -9.49 6.64
C LEU A 244 -2.85 -9.09 7.87
N ILE A 245 -3.36 -9.36 9.09
CA ILE A 245 -2.71 -8.96 10.35
C ILE A 245 -2.29 -10.18 11.14
N ASN A 246 -1.00 -10.32 11.40
CA ASN A 246 -0.42 -11.40 12.18
C ASN A 246 -0.66 -11.19 13.70
N ALA A 247 -1.89 -11.32 14.13
CA ALA A 247 -2.28 -11.18 15.53
C ALA A 247 -3.50 -12.05 15.83
N THR A 248 -3.68 -12.44 17.11
CA THR A 248 -4.84 -13.21 17.56
C THR A 248 -6.14 -12.51 17.15
N ASN A 249 -7.09 -13.25 16.61
CA ASN A 249 -8.38 -12.77 16.13
C ASN A 249 -8.25 -11.59 15.15
N GLY A 250 -7.23 -11.60 14.26
CA GLY A 250 -6.98 -10.49 13.34
C GLY A 250 -6.67 -9.15 14.01
N GLY A 251 -6.22 -9.16 15.26
CA GLY A 251 -5.76 -7.95 15.96
C GLY A 251 -6.82 -6.86 16.16
N PRO A 252 -7.93 -7.12 16.88
CA PRO A 252 -9.00 -6.13 17.03
C PRO A 252 -8.55 -4.84 17.72
N SER A 253 -7.45 -4.86 18.49
CA SER A 253 -6.89 -3.69 19.16
C SER A 253 -5.84 -2.94 18.34
N TYR A 254 -5.50 -3.40 17.12
CA TYR A 254 -4.51 -2.72 16.29
C TYR A 254 -5.16 -1.56 15.53
N THR A 255 -4.57 -0.35 15.69
CA THR A 255 -5.05 0.86 15.03
C THR A 255 -4.06 1.31 13.96
N TRP A 256 -4.54 2.05 12.96
CA TRP A 256 -3.66 2.64 11.95
C TRP A 256 -2.70 3.67 12.58
N SER A 257 -3.16 4.42 13.55
CA SER A 257 -2.33 5.36 14.31
C SER A 257 -1.22 4.69 15.13
N SER A 258 -1.35 3.39 15.45
CA SER A 258 -0.31 2.66 16.18
C SER A 258 0.97 2.45 15.36
N ILE A 259 0.92 2.59 14.03
CA ILE A 259 2.11 2.60 13.17
C ILE A 259 3.10 3.67 13.61
N ALA A 260 2.60 4.87 13.97
CA ALA A 260 3.42 5.98 14.45
C ALA A 260 4.15 5.69 15.79
N LEU A 261 3.77 4.64 16.50
CA LEU A 261 4.35 4.26 17.78
C LEU A 261 5.44 3.19 17.64
N THR A 262 5.62 2.60 16.47
CA THR A 262 6.67 1.59 16.25
C THR A 262 8.05 2.23 16.15
N ASP A 263 9.06 1.57 16.71
CA ASP A 263 10.43 2.08 16.70
C ASP A 263 10.96 2.29 15.27
N SER A 264 10.65 1.36 14.36
CA SER A 264 11.06 1.43 12.96
C SER A 264 10.44 2.62 12.22
N PHE A 265 9.19 2.98 12.53
CA PHE A 265 8.55 4.16 11.95
C PHE A 265 9.08 5.46 12.58
N GLN A 266 9.25 5.51 13.91
CA GLN A 266 9.82 6.67 14.61
C GLN A 266 11.26 6.94 14.16
N SER A 267 12.03 5.90 13.89
CA SER A 267 13.38 5.99 13.32
C SER A 267 13.40 6.31 11.83
N ALA A 268 12.23 6.46 11.21
CA ALA A 268 12.04 6.71 9.79
C ALA A 268 12.77 5.69 8.87
N ASP A 269 12.84 4.42 9.29
CA ASP A 269 13.50 3.36 8.52
C ASP A 269 12.72 2.91 7.28
N MET A 270 11.43 3.31 7.18
CA MET A 270 10.49 2.95 6.13
C MET A 270 9.85 4.20 5.49
N PRO A 271 9.30 4.12 4.26
CA PRO A 271 8.46 5.18 3.71
C PRO A 271 7.25 5.46 4.60
N MET A 272 6.63 6.63 4.50
CA MET A 272 5.36 6.90 5.18
C MET A 272 4.21 6.22 4.44
N PRO A 273 3.41 5.37 5.10
CA PRO A 273 2.25 4.75 4.47
C PRO A 273 1.08 5.73 4.38
N ILE A 274 0.38 5.70 3.24
CA ILE A 274 -0.83 6.47 3.01
C ILE A 274 -1.88 5.55 2.39
N LEU A 275 -3.06 5.46 2.99
CA LEU A 275 -4.23 4.84 2.34
C LEU A 275 -5.18 5.92 1.84
N VAL A 276 -5.85 5.63 0.72
CA VAL A 276 -6.78 6.54 0.07
C VAL A 276 -8.18 5.95 0.05
N ALA A 277 -9.18 6.79 0.29
CA ALA A 277 -10.59 6.47 0.13
C ALA A 277 -11.36 7.72 -0.36
N ASP A 278 -12.50 7.51 -1.03
CA ASP A 278 -13.31 8.59 -1.55
C ASP A 278 -14.49 8.91 -0.62
N GLY A 279 -14.82 10.19 -0.50
CA GLY A 279 -16.04 10.63 0.16
C GLY A 279 -17.23 10.45 -0.76
N ARG A 280 -18.29 9.82 -0.25
CA ARG A 280 -19.61 9.75 -0.90
C ARG A 280 -20.54 10.76 -0.23
N TYR A 281 -21.21 11.56 -1.02
CA TYR A 281 -22.19 12.50 -0.47
C TYR A 281 -23.56 11.85 -0.30
N PRO A 282 -24.39 12.36 0.63
CA PRO A 282 -25.74 11.89 0.78
C PRO A 282 -26.50 11.91 -0.56
N ASP A 283 -27.33 10.90 -0.78
CA ASP A 283 -28.14 10.70 -1.99
C ASP A 283 -27.33 10.32 -3.27
N GLU A 284 -26.00 10.15 -3.19
CA GLU A 284 -25.19 9.59 -4.28
C GLU A 284 -25.07 8.08 -4.13
N LEU A 285 -25.43 7.32 -5.17
CA LEU A 285 -25.19 5.87 -5.23
C LEU A 285 -23.85 5.55 -5.85
N VAL A 286 -23.36 6.40 -6.75
CA VAL A 286 -22.10 6.28 -7.46
C VAL A 286 -21.32 7.56 -7.28
N VAL A 287 -20.07 7.42 -6.90
CA VAL A 287 -19.16 8.54 -6.69
C VAL A 287 -18.76 9.14 -8.04
N SER A 288 -18.72 10.45 -8.11
CA SER A 288 -18.28 11.15 -9.31
C SER A 288 -16.75 11.27 -9.35
N SER A 289 -16.19 11.52 -10.54
CA SER A 289 -14.74 11.80 -10.72
C SER A 289 -14.26 13.06 -9.95
N ASN A 290 -15.16 13.83 -9.34
CA ASN A 290 -14.90 14.99 -8.49
C ASN A 290 -15.12 14.70 -6.99
N ALA A 291 -15.23 13.43 -6.60
CA ALA A 291 -15.32 13.05 -5.19
C ALA A 291 -14.18 13.64 -4.37
N THR A 292 -14.44 13.92 -3.11
CA THR A 292 -13.36 14.33 -2.19
C THR A 292 -12.48 13.15 -1.89
N VAL A 293 -11.21 13.22 -2.26
CA VAL A 293 -10.23 12.17 -2.00
C VAL A 293 -9.63 12.37 -0.61
N TYR A 294 -9.88 11.44 0.29
CA TYR A 294 -9.34 11.43 1.65
C TYR A 294 -8.12 10.53 1.76
N GLU A 295 -7.24 10.88 2.69
CA GLU A 295 -6.09 10.05 3.05
C GLU A 295 -6.03 9.72 4.54
N PHE A 296 -5.50 8.53 4.83
CA PHE A 296 -5.12 8.06 6.15
C PHE A 296 -3.61 7.91 6.19
N ASN A 297 -2.93 8.69 6.99
CA ASN A 297 -1.52 8.49 7.34
C ASN A 297 -1.41 8.16 8.84
N PRO A 298 -0.25 7.73 9.39
CA PRO A 298 -0.18 7.28 10.77
C PRO A 298 -0.54 8.32 11.85
N TRP A 299 -0.63 9.59 11.49
CA TRP A 299 -0.95 10.67 12.43
C TRP A 299 -2.30 11.31 12.20
N GLU A 300 -2.76 11.34 10.94
CA GLU A 300 -3.89 12.17 10.54
C GLU A 300 -4.79 11.49 9.52
N PHE A 301 -6.07 11.85 9.60
CA PHE A 301 -7.08 11.61 8.58
C PHE A 301 -7.56 12.93 8.02
N GLY A 302 -7.68 13.04 6.71
CA GLY A 302 -8.20 14.25 6.09
C GLY A 302 -7.92 14.33 4.61
N THR A 303 -7.95 15.55 4.09
CA THR A 303 -7.78 15.78 2.66
C THR A 303 -7.17 17.13 2.36
N PHE A 304 -6.37 17.17 1.31
CA PHE A 304 -5.92 18.40 0.65
C PHE A 304 -6.96 18.95 -0.33
N ASP A 305 -8.05 18.22 -0.60
CA ASP A 305 -9.10 18.69 -1.49
C ASP A 305 -9.63 20.04 -0.99
N PRO A 306 -9.73 21.07 -1.85
CA PRO A 306 -10.09 22.42 -1.45
C PRO A 306 -11.49 22.55 -0.86
N THR A 307 -12.36 21.58 -1.04
CA THR A 307 -13.71 21.57 -0.45
C THR A 307 -13.64 21.45 1.07
N VAL A 308 -12.95 20.44 1.60
CA VAL A 308 -12.77 20.18 3.04
C VAL A 308 -11.47 20.81 3.54
N TYR A 309 -10.37 20.59 2.86
CA TYR A 309 -9.05 21.18 3.09
C TYR A 309 -8.63 21.18 4.58
N GLY A 310 -8.67 20.00 5.19
CA GLY A 310 -8.42 19.83 6.61
C GLY A 310 -8.03 18.43 7.00
N PHE A 311 -7.33 18.34 8.14
CA PHE A 311 -6.87 17.08 8.75
C PHE A 311 -7.18 17.04 10.24
N VAL A 312 -7.61 15.91 10.73
CA VAL A 312 -7.87 15.62 12.14
C VAL A 312 -6.85 14.58 12.64
N PRO A 313 -6.39 14.65 13.92
CA PRO A 313 -5.57 13.59 14.48
C PRO A 313 -6.29 12.24 14.43
N LEU A 314 -5.67 11.28 13.74
CA LEU A 314 -6.27 9.98 13.43
C LEU A 314 -6.65 9.20 14.69
N GLU A 315 -5.80 9.21 15.71
CA GLU A 315 -6.03 8.49 16.97
C GLU A 315 -7.29 8.93 17.73
N TYR A 316 -7.87 10.11 17.38
CA TYR A 316 -9.07 10.67 17.98
C TYR A 316 -10.29 10.65 17.06
N LEU A 317 -10.26 9.90 15.96
CA LEU A 317 -11.46 9.59 15.20
C LEU A 317 -12.54 8.96 16.11
N GLY A 318 -13.81 9.23 15.84
CA GLY A 318 -14.91 8.86 16.71
C GLY A 318 -15.19 9.89 17.83
N SER A 319 -14.32 10.91 18.03
CA SER A 319 -14.61 12.05 18.90
C SER A 319 -15.53 13.06 18.20
N ARG A 320 -16.40 13.75 18.98
CA ARG A 320 -17.42 14.68 18.45
C ARG A 320 -16.83 16.07 18.20
N PHE A 321 -16.12 16.24 17.09
CA PHE A 321 -15.64 17.54 16.67
C PHE A 321 -16.82 18.43 16.20
N ASP A 322 -16.70 19.76 16.42
CA ASP A 322 -17.63 20.76 15.95
C ASP A 322 -16.87 22.02 15.54
N GLY A 323 -17.06 22.48 14.30
CA GLY A 323 -16.36 23.65 13.77
C GLY A 323 -14.83 23.54 13.84
N GLY A 324 -14.29 22.32 13.70
CA GLY A 324 -12.85 22.05 13.73
C GLY A 324 -12.24 21.93 15.11
N THR A 325 -13.02 21.91 16.18
CA THR A 325 -12.52 21.75 17.54
C THR A 325 -13.30 20.66 18.29
N LEU A 326 -12.67 20.01 19.25
CA LEU A 326 -13.40 19.13 20.16
C LEU A 326 -13.91 19.96 21.36
N PRO A 327 -15.24 20.15 21.52
CA PRO A 327 -15.81 20.97 22.59
C PRO A 327 -15.39 20.51 23.99
N GLN A 328 -15.32 21.45 24.95
CA GLN A 328 -14.82 21.16 26.31
C GLN A 328 -15.65 20.13 27.08
N ASN A 329 -16.93 20.03 26.79
CA ASN A 329 -17.87 19.06 27.38
C ASN A 329 -17.81 17.67 26.72
N GLU A 330 -17.12 17.52 25.59
CA GLU A 330 -16.95 16.25 24.89
C GLU A 330 -15.71 15.51 25.39
N THR A 331 -15.72 14.17 25.28
CA THR A 331 -14.58 13.30 25.60
C THR A 331 -13.78 13.00 24.36
N CYS A 332 -12.50 12.72 24.52
CA CYS A 332 -11.71 12.10 23.45
C CYS A 332 -12.08 10.62 23.34
N VAL A 333 -12.06 10.11 22.11
CA VAL A 333 -12.33 8.70 21.79
C VAL A 333 -11.09 8.12 21.11
N ARG A 334 -10.76 6.86 21.42
CA ARG A 334 -9.67 6.12 20.77
C ARG A 334 -10.16 4.75 20.31
N GLY A 335 -9.47 4.20 19.32
CA GLY A 335 -9.76 2.87 18.76
C GLY A 335 -10.74 2.88 17.60
N PHE A 336 -11.27 4.04 17.17
CA PHE A 336 -12.11 4.12 15.98
C PHE A 336 -11.34 3.83 14.69
N ASP A 337 -10.05 4.17 14.66
CA ASP A 337 -9.13 3.96 13.56
C ASP A 337 -8.53 2.54 13.52
N ASN A 338 -9.35 1.51 13.83
CA ASN A 338 -8.92 0.12 13.71
C ASN A 338 -8.32 -0.14 12.32
N ALA A 339 -7.17 -0.81 12.27
CA ALA A 339 -6.42 -1.00 11.03
C ALA A 339 -7.21 -1.75 9.96
N GLY A 340 -7.99 -2.77 10.36
CA GLY A 340 -8.88 -3.48 9.44
C GLY A 340 -10.00 -2.59 8.93
N PHE A 341 -10.60 -1.74 9.79
CA PHE A 341 -11.63 -0.79 9.37
C PHE A 341 -11.09 0.25 8.38
N VAL A 342 -9.88 0.76 8.59
CA VAL A 342 -9.21 1.69 7.66
C VAL A 342 -8.92 1.02 6.30
N MET A 343 -8.39 -0.23 6.30
CA MET A 343 -8.20 -1.01 5.08
C MET A 343 -9.55 -1.32 4.40
N GLY A 344 -10.57 -1.66 5.20
CA GLY A 344 -11.93 -1.91 4.75
C GLY A 344 -12.56 -0.67 4.10
N THR A 345 -12.36 0.51 4.68
CA THR A 345 -12.83 1.79 4.12
C THR A 345 -12.22 2.03 2.73
N SER A 346 -10.90 1.87 2.61
CA SER A 346 -10.20 2.04 1.33
C SER A 346 -10.62 1.03 0.25
N SER A 347 -11.39 0.00 0.62
CA SER A 347 -11.83 -1.09 -0.26
C SER A 347 -13.35 -1.38 -0.15
N SER A 348 -14.13 -0.39 0.22
CA SER A 348 -15.58 -0.53 0.40
C SER A 348 -16.31 -0.32 -0.93
N LEU A 349 -16.49 -1.40 -1.71
CA LEU A 349 -17.16 -1.42 -3.03
C LEU A 349 -18.59 -1.98 -2.97
N PHE A 350 -19.21 -2.09 -1.79
CA PHE A 350 -20.48 -2.83 -1.64
C PHE A 350 -21.67 -2.11 -2.29
N ASN A 351 -21.64 -0.78 -2.37
CA ASN A 351 -22.59 0.01 -3.15
C ASN A 351 -22.60 -0.45 -4.62
N GLN A 352 -21.45 -0.70 -5.23
CA GLN A 352 -21.31 -1.22 -6.60
C GLN A 352 -21.88 -2.65 -6.72
N PHE A 353 -21.71 -3.47 -5.68
CA PHE A 353 -22.30 -4.81 -5.64
C PHE A 353 -23.82 -4.76 -5.59
N LEU A 354 -24.40 -3.89 -4.77
CA LEU A 354 -25.85 -3.74 -4.64
C LEU A 354 -26.49 -3.32 -5.97
N LEU A 355 -25.84 -2.43 -6.72
CA LEU A 355 -26.26 -2.06 -8.07
C LEU A 355 -26.21 -3.25 -9.06
N ASN A 356 -25.30 -4.19 -8.84
CA ASN A 356 -25.05 -5.36 -9.69
C ASN A 356 -25.74 -6.66 -9.20
N VAL A 357 -26.36 -6.68 -8.01
CA VAL A 357 -27.03 -7.88 -7.46
C VAL A 357 -28.10 -8.45 -8.40
N ASN A 358 -28.71 -7.62 -9.23
CA ASN A 358 -29.61 -8.05 -10.32
C ASN A 358 -28.86 -8.51 -11.57
N SER A 359 -27.53 -8.36 -11.66
CA SER A 359 -26.76 -8.86 -12.77
C SER A 359 -26.43 -10.34 -12.55
N THR A 360 -26.62 -11.15 -13.58
CA THR A 360 -26.36 -12.59 -13.60
C THR A 360 -24.87 -12.95 -13.45
N ALA A 361 -24.00 -11.95 -13.33
CA ALA A 361 -22.54 -12.09 -13.38
C ALA A 361 -21.85 -12.40 -12.06
N LEU A 362 -22.50 -12.21 -10.90
CA LEU A 362 -21.88 -12.53 -9.61
C LEU A 362 -21.88 -14.04 -9.36
N PRO A 363 -20.76 -14.63 -8.93
CA PRO A 363 -20.73 -16.03 -8.49
C PRO A 363 -21.76 -16.30 -7.40
N SER A 364 -22.40 -17.48 -7.45
CA SER A 364 -23.49 -17.84 -6.53
C SER A 364 -23.08 -17.81 -5.05
N PHE A 365 -21.83 -18.17 -4.75
CA PHE A 365 -21.30 -18.17 -3.37
C PHE A 365 -21.14 -16.74 -2.82
N LEU A 366 -20.75 -15.77 -3.64
CA LEU A 366 -20.70 -14.36 -3.25
C LEU A 366 -22.10 -13.84 -2.94
N LYS A 367 -23.11 -14.19 -3.76
CA LYS A 367 -24.50 -13.83 -3.47
C LYS A 367 -24.96 -14.36 -2.13
N THR A 368 -24.65 -15.62 -1.81
CA THR A 368 -25.06 -16.25 -0.55
C THR A 368 -24.35 -15.61 0.65
N ALA A 369 -23.03 -15.42 0.59
CA ALA A 369 -22.28 -14.79 1.68
C ALA A 369 -22.72 -13.34 1.93
N PHE A 370 -23.01 -12.59 0.86
CA PHE A 370 -23.54 -11.24 0.96
C PHE A 370 -24.96 -11.21 1.52
N THR A 371 -25.84 -12.10 1.07
CA THR A 371 -27.22 -12.20 1.57
C THR A 371 -27.21 -12.51 3.07
N ASP A 372 -26.37 -13.46 3.50
CA ASP A 372 -26.24 -13.84 4.91
C ASP A 372 -25.71 -12.66 5.78
N ILE A 373 -24.81 -11.85 5.25
CA ILE A 373 -24.28 -10.66 5.93
C ILE A 373 -25.35 -9.55 5.95
N LEU A 374 -25.99 -9.27 4.83
CA LEU A 374 -27.02 -8.24 4.70
C LEU A 374 -28.28 -8.56 5.52
N GLU A 375 -28.70 -9.84 5.57
CA GLU A 375 -29.83 -10.28 6.42
C GLU A 375 -29.55 -10.08 7.92
N ARG A 376 -28.26 -10.05 8.32
CA ARG A 376 -27.88 -9.80 9.72
C ARG A 376 -27.74 -8.32 10.08
N ILE A 377 -27.44 -7.46 9.09
CA ILE A 377 -27.22 -6.02 9.28
C ILE A 377 -28.56 -5.28 9.35
N GLY A 378 -29.64 -5.81 8.76
CA GLY A 378 -30.97 -5.16 8.72
C GLY A 378 -31.21 -4.37 7.44
N GLU A 379 -32.38 -3.69 7.37
CA GLU A 379 -32.90 -3.02 6.17
C GLU A 379 -32.33 -1.59 5.96
N ASP A 380 -31.36 -1.13 6.75
CA ASP A 380 -30.80 0.22 6.66
C ASP A 380 -29.63 0.26 5.66
N ASP A 381 -29.48 1.41 4.96
CA ASP A 381 -28.54 1.66 3.84
C ASP A 381 -27.02 1.62 4.23
N ASP A 382 -26.59 0.69 5.08
CA ASP A 382 -25.23 0.60 5.63
C ASP A 382 -24.27 -0.14 4.69
N ASP A 383 -24.30 0.20 3.39
CA ASP A 383 -23.52 -0.45 2.32
C ASP A 383 -22.09 0.09 2.15
N ILE A 384 -21.66 1.03 2.99
CA ILE A 384 -20.40 1.76 2.87
C ILE A 384 -19.73 1.97 4.24
N ALA A 385 -18.54 2.58 4.25
CA ALA A 385 -17.86 2.95 5.48
C ALA A 385 -18.48 4.22 6.10
N VAL A 386 -18.98 4.12 7.32
CA VAL A 386 -19.61 5.24 8.03
C VAL A 386 -18.69 5.76 9.13
N TYR A 387 -18.34 7.03 9.05
CA TYR A 387 -17.58 7.78 10.07
C TYR A 387 -18.54 8.68 10.85
N ALA A 388 -19.18 8.10 11.86
CA ALA A 388 -20.09 8.78 12.77
C ALA A 388 -19.52 8.76 14.20
N PRO A 389 -19.22 9.92 14.78
CA PRO A 389 -19.45 11.29 14.29
C PRO A 389 -18.47 11.74 13.19
N ASN A 390 -18.97 12.54 12.25
CA ASN A 390 -18.18 13.19 11.20
C ASN A 390 -17.15 14.16 11.84
N PRO A 391 -15.83 13.95 11.66
CA PRO A 391 -14.81 14.82 12.27
C PRO A 391 -14.77 16.22 11.65
N PHE A 392 -15.36 16.42 10.47
CA PHE A 392 -15.44 17.70 9.77
C PHE A 392 -16.82 18.38 9.90
N TYR A 393 -17.64 17.98 10.87
CA TYR A 393 -18.93 18.62 11.13
C TYR A 393 -18.73 20.10 11.44
N HIS A 394 -19.46 20.97 10.73
CA HIS A 394 -19.36 22.44 10.73
C HIS A 394 -17.95 23.00 10.36
N TRP A 395 -17.05 22.17 9.82
CA TRP A 395 -15.78 22.63 9.30
C TRP A 395 -15.94 23.14 7.86
N ARG A 396 -15.55 24.40 7.62
CA ARG A 396 -15.65 25.04 6.28
C ARG A 396 -17.06 24.97 5.67
N ASN A 397 -18.08 25.33 6.40
CA ASN A 397 -19.49 25.28 6.00
C ASN A 397 -19.80 25.88 4.60
N GLU A 398 -18.97 26.81 4.10
CA GLU A 398 -19.18 27.49 2.82
C GLU A 398 -18.70 26.64 1.63
N SER A 399 -17.82 25.68 1.83
CA SER A 399 -17.17 24.91 0.75
C SER A 399 -17.29 23.40 0.91
N SER A 400 -17.39 22.89 2.14
CA SER A 400 -17.44 21.45 2.40
C SER A 400 -18.88 20.94 2.30
N PRO A 401 -19.19 20.05 1.35
CA PRO A 401 -20.54 19.47 1.25
C PRO A 401 -20.87 18.56 2.43
N ALA A 402 -19.87 17.98 3.10
CA ALA A 402 -20.04 17.15 4.29
C ALA A 402 -20.18 17.95 5.59
N ALA A 403 -20.01 19.28 5.57
CA ALA A 403 -19.98 20.08 6.81
C ALA A 403 -21.29 20.08 7.60
N SER A 404 -22.45 19.93 6.94
CA SER A 404 -23.75 19.86 7.60
C SER A 404 -24.15 18.45 8.03
N GLN A 405 -23.39 17.43 7.63
CA GLN A 405 -23.68 16.03 7.88
C GLN A 405 -23.04 15.58 9.21
N ARG A 406 -23.78 14.83 10.01
CA ARG A 406 -23.27 14.28 11.28
C ARG A 406 -22.44 13.03 11.09
N GLU A 407 -22.49 12.44 9.93
CA GLU A 407 -21.73 11.30 9.46
C GLU A 407 -20.99 11.65 8.17
N LEU A 408 -19.89 10.98 7.94
CA LEU A 408 -19.08 11.07 6.73
C LEU A 408 -19.00 9.68 6.13
N ASP A 409 -19.58 9.54 4.97
CA ASP A 409 -19.66 8.29 4.24
C ASP A 409 -18.48 8.17 3.29
N MET A 410 -17.87 6.99 3.27
CA MET A 410 -16.69 6.74 2.49
C MET A 410 -16.75 5.41 1.74
N VAL A 411 -16.15 5.41 0.57
CA VAL A 411 -16.09 4.26 -0.34
C VAL A 411 -14.66 3.97 -0.78
N ASP A 412 -14.49 2.91 -1.55
CA ASP A 412 -13.20 2.55 -2.19
C ASP A 412 -12.60 3.75 -2.94
N GLY A 413 -11.31 3.98 -2.73
CA GLY A 413 -10.60 5.11 -3.33
C GLY A 413 -10.37 5.00 -4.85
N GLY A 414 -10.86 3.95 -5.50
CA GLY A 414 -10.81 3.78 -6.95
C GLY A 414 -12.16 4.02 -7.64
N GLU A 415 -13.24 4.35 -6.89
CA GLU A 415 -14.56 4.56 -7.46
C GLU A 415 -14.65 5.83 -8.33
N ASP A 416 -13.82 6.83 -8.08
CA ASP A 416 -13.69 8.04 -8.90
C ASP A 416 -12.85 7.84 -10.16
N LEU A 417 -12.51 6.59 -10.50
CA LEU A 417 -11.64 6.14 -11.59
C LEU A 417 -10.14 6.39 -11.37
N GLN A 418 -9.72 7.05 -10.30
CA GLN A 418 -8.31 7.23 -9.97
C GLN A 418 -7.75 6.00 -9.22
N ASN A 419 -7.87 4.82 -9.81
CA ASN A 419 -7.50 3.54 -9.19
C ASN A 419 -6.02 3.41 -8.78
N ILE A 420 -5.19 4.42 -9.00
CA ILE A 420 -3.82 4.54 -8.47
C ILE A 420 -3.80 5.71 -7.49
N PRO A 421 -3.33 5.55 -6.25
CA PRO A 421 -3.37 6.58 -5.20
C PRO A 421 -2.36 7.70 -5.44
N LEU A 422 -2.54 8.45 -6.52
CA LEU A 422 -1.66 9.53 -6.93
C LEU A 422 -1.93 10.82 -6.15
N HIS A 423 -3.21 11.10 -5.82
CA HIS A 423 -3.65 12.36 -5.22
C HIS A 423 -2.78 12.82 -4.03
N PRO A 424 -2.49 11.99 -3.01
CA PRO A 424 -1.65 12.44 -1.89
C PRO A 424 -0.19 12.70 -2.29
N LEU A 425 0.31 12.07 -3.35
CA LEU A 425 1.68 12.24 -3.83
C LEU A 425 1.85 13.44 -4.77
N LEU A 426 0.75 13.95 -5.31
CA LEU A 426 0.74 15.14 -6.18
C LEU A 426 0.66 16.45 -5.39
N GLN A 427 0.47 16.38 -4.06
CA GLN A 427 0.31 17.60 -3.26
C GLN A 427 1.59 18.43 -3.27
N PRO A 428 1.49 19.75 -3.60
CA PRO A 428 2.66 20.61 -3.67
C PRO A 428 3.49 20.63 -2.40
N GLU A 429 2.86 20.47 -1.22
CA GLU A 429 3.50 20.46 0.08
C GLU A 429 4.44 19.27 0.30
N ARG A 430 4.24 18.18 -0.43
CA ARG A 430 5.07 16.96 -0.34
C ARG A 430 6.26 16.97 -1.29
N HIS A 431 6.25 17.82 -2.32
CA HIS A 431 7.36 17.98 -3.27
C HIS A 431 7.89 16.64 -3.83
N VAL A 432 7.02 15.73 -4.22
CA VAL A 432 7.43 14.45 -4.84
C VAL A 432 7.93 14.69 -6.26
N ASP A 433 9.10 14.15 -6.59
CA ASP A 433 9.77 14.33 -7.88
C ASP A 433 9.46 13.25 -8.90
N VAL A 434 9.33 12.02 -8.40
CA VAL A 434 9.05 10.84 -9.22
C VAL A 434 8.10 9.91 -8.49
N ILE A 435 7.11 9.39 -9.20
CA ILE A 435 6.14 8.41 -8.68
C ILE A 435 6.26 7.13 -9.49
N PHE A 436 6.53 6.03 -8.79
CA PHE A 436 6.42 4.67 -9.35
C PHE A 436 4.97 4.21 -9.19
N ALA A 437 4.22 4.27 -10.28
CA ALA A 437 2.79 3.99 -10.32
C ALA A 437 2.53 2.55 -10.78
N VAL A 438 2.33 1.64 -9.82
CA VAL A 438 2.05 0.22 -10.07
C VAL A 438 0.56 0.06 -10.31
N ASP A 439 0.18 -0.23 -11.55
CA ASP A 439 -1.22 -0.36 -11.98
C ASP A 439 -1.62 -1.81 -12.19
N SER A 440 -2.54 -2.28 -11.36
CA SER A 440 -3.11 -3.63 -11.43
C SER A 440 -4.58 -3.62 -11.84
N SER A 441 -5.07 -2.54 -12.45
CA SER A 441 -6.44 -2.43 -12.92
C SER A 441 -6.79 -3.56 -13.90
N ALA A 442 -7.98 -4.13 -13.76
CA ALA A 442 -8.53 -5.10 -14.73
C ALA A 442 -10.05 -4.92 -14.91
N ASP A 443 -10.66 -3.97 -14.22
CA ASP A 443 -12.07 -3.62 -14.39
C ASP A 443 -12.19 -2.63 -15.57
N THR A 444 -11.74 -3.08 -16.74
CA THR A 444 -11.66 -2.37 -18.01
C THR A 444 -12.20 -3.25 -19.13
N ASP A 445 -12.46 -2.68 -20.29
CA ASP A 445 -13.00 -3.42 -21.45
C ASP A 445 -12.15 -4.66 -21.85
N TYR A 446 -10.87 -4.64 -21.49
CA TYR A 446 -9.93 -5.71 -21.87
C TYR A 446 -9.45 -6.56 -20.68
N SER A 447 -9.97 -6.32 -19.49
CA SER A 447 -9.53 -6.97 -18.24
C SER A 447 -8.01 -6.84 -17.96
N TRP A 448 -7.40 -5.75 -18.43
CA TRP A 448 -6.02 -5.35 -18.18
C TRP A 448 -5.93 -3.83 -18.04
N PRO A 449 -4.86 -3.28 -17.44
CA PRO A 449 -4.66 -1.84 -17.39
C PRO A 449 -4.73 -1.20 -18.77
N ASN A 450 -5.41 -0.08 -18.89
CA ASN A 450 -5.55 0.69 -20.13
C ASN A 450 -5.29 2.20 -19.92
N GLY A 451 -4.68 2.57 -18.79
CA GLY A 451 -4.36 3.94 -18.48
C GLY A 451 -5.49 4.75 -17.85
N THR A 452 -6.68 4.18 -17.62
CA THR A 452 -7.85 4.91 -17.07
C THR A 452 -7.51 5.70 -15.81
N ALA A 453 -6.76 5.12 -14.86
CA ALA A 453 -6.39 5.79 -13.62
C ALA A 453 -5.52 7.05 -13.85
N LEU A 454 -4.60 7.00 -14.81
CA LEU A 454 -3.79 8.17 -15.18
C LEU A 454 -4.61 9.22 -15.91
N VAL A 455 -5.52 8.81 -16.81
CA VAL A 455 -6.43 9.73 -17.52
C VAL A 455 -7.33 10.46 -16.53
N ALA A 456 -7.96 9.74 -15.60
CA ALA A 456 -8.82 10.33 -14.57
C ALA A 456 -8.05 11.34 -13.71
N THR A 457 -6.82 11.00 -13.29
CA THR A 457 -5.97 11.90 -12.52
C THR A 457 -5.57 13.15 -13.33
N TYR A 458 -5.25 12.98 -14.62
CA TYR A 458 -4.93 14.10 -15.50
C TYR A 458 -6.14 15.04 -15.68
N GLU A 459 -7.32 14.49 -15.99
CA GLU A 459 -8.55 15.25 -16.13
C GLU A 459 -8.91 16.00 -14.83
N ARG A 460 -8.74 15.35 -13.66
CA ARG A 460 -8.92 16.00 -12.37
C ARG A 460 -7.95 17.16 -12.18
N SER A 461 -6.69 17.05 -12.58
CA SER A 461 -5.70 18.14 -12.47
C SER A 461 -6.06 19.37 -13.29
N LEU A 462 -6.89 19.21 -14.33
CA LEU A 462 -7.35 20.28 -15.21
C LEU A 462 -8.70 20.88 -14.78
N ASN A 463 -9.43 20.23 -13.86
CA ASN A 463 -10.71 20.76 -13.38
C ASN A 463 -10.51 21.83 -12.29
N ALA A 464 -11.61 22.48 -11.89
CA ALA A 464 -11.57 23.57 -10.91
C ALA A 464 -11.01 23.12 -9.54
N THR A 465 -11.28 21.89 -9.13
CA THR A 465 -10.79 21.29 -7.87
C THR A 465 -9.28 21.10 -7.90
N GLY A 466 -8.75 20.47 -8.95
CA GLY A 466 -7.30 20.26 -9.11
C GLY A 466 -6.53 21.57 -9.24
N ILE A 467 -7.07 22.54 -10.01
CA ILE A 467 -6.48 23.87 -10.14
C ILE A 467 -6.47 24.60 -8.79
N ALA A 468 -7.58 24.55 -8.03
CA ALA A 468 -7.67 25.20 -6.72
C ALA A 468 -6.76 24.55 -5.68
N ASN A 469 -6.47 23.24 -5.82
CA ASN A 469 -5.55 22.50 -4.98
C ASN A 469 -4.07 22.71 -5.37
N GLY A 470 -3.80 23.27 -6.55
CA GLY A 470 -2.45 23.46 -7.08
C GLY A 470 -1.78 22.16 -7.54
N THR A 471 -2.54 21.07 -7.69
CA THR A 471 -2.02 19.82 -8.22
C THR A 471 -1.72 19.95 -9.71
N ALA A 472 -0.55 19.48 -10.11
CA ALA A 472 -0.15 19.39 -11.51
C ALA A 472 0.12 17.92 -11.85
N PHE A 473 -0.33 17.49 -13.04
CA PHE A 473 -0.10 16.15 -13.53
C PHE A 473 0.39 16.18 -14.98
N PRO A 474 1.29 15.27 -15.39
CA PRO A 474 1.71 15.19 -16.77
C PRO A 474 0.54 14.90 -17.71
N ALA A 475 0.59 15.45 -18.92
CA ALA A 475 -0.35 15.05 -19.97
C ALA A 475 -0.19 13.56 -20.28
N VAL A 476 -1.31 12.88 -20.42
CA VAL A 476 -1.40 11.47 -20.83
C VAL A 476 -2.40 11.35 -21.99
N PRO A 477 -2.27 10.34 -22.88
CA PRO A 477 -3.23 10.13 -23.94
C PRO A 477 -4.51 9.45 -23.42
N ASP A 478 -5.52 9.34 -24.28
CA ASP A 478 -6.73 8.56 -24.03
C ASP A 478 -6.46 7.04 -23.97
N GLN A 479 -7.42 6.28 -23.41
CA GLN A 479 -7.31 4.84 -23.18
C GLN A 479 -7.07 4.04 -24.48
N ASN A 480 -7.69 4.43 -25.60
CA ASN A 480 -7.46 3.78 -26.88
C ASN A 480 -6.00 3.94 -27.32
N THR A 481 -5.45 5.12 -27.11
CA THR A 481 -4.02 5.39 -27.40
C THR A 481 -3.11 4.55 -26.50
N PHE A 482 -3.43 4.38 -25.21
CA PHE A 482 -2.65 3.47 -24.34
C PHE A 482 -2.55 2.07 -24.94
N VAL A 483 -3.67 1.51 -25.39
CA VAL A 483 -3.72 0.17 -25.98
C VAL A 483 -3.05 0.15 -27.35
N ASN A 484 -3.42 1.06 -28.26
CA ASN A 484 -2.92 1.08 -29.64
C ASN A 484 -1.41 1.35 -29.74
N SER A 485 -0.85 2.11 -28.79
CA SER A 485 0.58 2.44 -28.74
C SER A 485 1.38 1.51 -27.81
N GLY A 486 0.71 0.53 -27.18
CA GLY A 486 1.33 -0.42 -26.26
C GLY A 486 1.92 0.21 -25.01
N LEU A 487 1.40 1.36 -24.58
CA LEU A 487 1.86 2.05 -23.36
C LEU A 487 1.49 1.28 -22.09
N ASN A 488 0.52 0.37 -22.19
CA ASN A 488 0.06 -0.51 -21.12
C ASN A 488 0.67 -1.93 -21.17
N THR A 489 1.66 -2.16 -22.04
CA THR A 489 2.34 -3.47 -22.16
C THR A 489 3.75 -3.47 -21.59
N ARG A 490 4.26 -2.32 -21.22
CA ARG A 490 5.62 -2.09 -20.72
C ARG A 490 5.66 -0.87 -19.80
N PRO A 491 6.72 -0.71 -19.02
CA PRO A 491 6.95 0.56 -18.32
C PRO A 491 6.93 1.75 -19.29
N THR A 492 6.24 2.82 -18.91
CA THR A 492 6.14 4.06 -19.72
C THR A 492 6.27 5.28 -18.80
N PHE A 493 7.03 6.28 -19.23
CA PHE A 493 7.26 7.51 -18.48
C PHE A 493 6.36 8.64 -19.00
N PHE A 494 5.73 9.37 -18.08
CA PHE A 494 4.96 10.57 -18.36
C PHE A 494 5.55 11.77 -17.62
N GLY A 495 5.60 12.93 -18.28
CA GLY A 495 6.15 14.14 -17.70
C GLY A 495 7.66 14.31 -17.89
N CYS A 496 8.26 13.66 -18.87
CA CYS A 496 9.69 13.79 -19.16
C CYS A 496 10.11 15.21 -19.55
N ASN A 497 9.22 15.96 -20.17
CA ASN A 497 9.46 17.37 -20.50
C ASN A 497 8.72 18.27 -19.50
N SER A 498 9.43 18.70 -18.47
CA SER A 498 8.90 19.59 -17.42
C SER A 498 8.54 20.98 -17.92
N THR A 499 9.11 21.45 -19.04
CA THR A 499 8.84 22.79 -19.58
C THR A 499 7.42 22.98 -20.08
N ASN A 500 6.71 21.88 -20.37
CA ASN A 500 5.33 21.87 -20.84
C ASN A 500 4.30 21.72 -19.71
N ILE A 501 4.76 21.62 -18.46
CA ILE A 501 3.91 21.41 -17.29
C ILE A 501 3.74 22.73 -16.54
N THR A 502 2.49 23.12 -16.29
CA THR A 502 2.18 24.26 -15.44
C THR A 502 2.28 23.85 -13.99
N GLY A 503 3.31 24.29 -13.27
CA GLY A 503 3.57 23.89 -11.89
C GLY A 503 4.65 22.80 -11.76
N THR A 504 4.84 22.28 -10.55
CA THR A 504 5.81 21.20 -10.24
C THR A 504 5.11 19.85 -10.29
N ALA A 505 5.03 19.24 -11.46
CA ALA A 505 4.52 17.87 -11.57
C ALA A 505 5.66 16.85 -11.44
N PRO A 506 5.43 15.72 -10.77
CA PRO A 506 6.39 14.61 -10.74
C PRO A 506 6.56 13.98 -12.12
N LEU A 507 7.69 13.30 -12.32
CA LEU A 507 7.80 12.30 -13.37
C LEU A 507 7.02 11.05 -12.92
N VAL A 508 6.14 10.53 -13.77
CA VAL A 508 5.39 9.29 -13.49
C VAL A 508 6.02 8.13 -14.23
N VAL A 509 6.54 7.15 -13.50
CA VAL A 509 6.99 5.86 -14.01
C VAL A 509 5.80 4.91 -13.92
N TYR A 510 5.03 4.77 -15.00
CA TYR A 510 3.86 3.90 -15.07
C TYR A 510 4.29 2.45 -15.29
N LEU A 511 3.84 1.56 -14.41
CA LEU A 511 4.20 0.14 -14.34
C LEU A 511 2.92 -0.71 -14.42
N PRO A 512 2.37 -0.89 -15.63
CA PRO A 512 1.12 -1.62 -15.81
C PRO A 512 1.33 -3.12 -15.64
N ASN A 513 0.37 -3.79 -14.99
CA ASN A 513 0.29 -5.23 -14.97
C ASN A 513 0.12 -5.79 -16.39
N TYR A 514 1.01 -6.70 -16.75
CA TYR A 514 1.01 -7.38 -18.05
C TYR A 514 1.55 -8.82 -17.83
N PRO A 515 1.10 -9.84 -18.58
CA PRO A 515 1.53 -11.21 -18.37
C PRO A 515 2.98 -11.45 -18.84
N TYR A 516 3.94 -11.17 -17.96
CA TYR A 516 5.37 -11.45 -18.22
C TYR A 516 5.67 -12.94 -18.06
N VAL A 517 5.25 -13.54 -16.95
CA VAL A 517 5.52 -14.95 -16.61
C VAL A 517 4.25 -15.74 -16.29
N ALA A 518 3.18 -15.06 -15.90
CA ALA A 518 1.88 -15.65 -15.58
C ALA A 518 0.74 -14.69 -15.93
N TYR A 519 -0.45 -15.21 -16.22
CA TYR A 519 -1.65 -14.41 -16.28
C TYR A 519 -2.04 -13.94 -14.88
N SER A 520 -2.25 -12.64 -14.76
CA SER A 520 -2.48 -11.96 -13.47
C SER A 520 -3.65 -10.97 -13.52
N ASN A 521 -4.59 -11.17 -14.48
CA ASN A 521 -5.76 -10.32 -14.69
C ASN A 521 -7.04 -10.90 -14.09
N MET A 522 -6.91 -11.61 -12.96
CA MET A 522 -8.05 -12.19 -12.25
C MET A 522 -9.04 -11.12 -11.83
N THR A 523 -10.32 -11.49 -11.70
CA THR A 523 -11.36 -10.56 -11.26
C THR A 523 -11.08 -10.00 -9.86
N THR A 524 -11.42 -8.75 -9.63
CA THR A 524 -11.32 -8.04 -8.33
C THR A 524 -12.06 -8.77 -7.20
N PHE A 525 -13.09 -9.54 -7.54
CA PHE A 525 -14.02 -10.15 -6.60
C PHE A 525 -13.72 -11.63 -6.26
N THR A 526 -12.60 -12.16 -6.66
CA THR A 526 -12.20 -13.52 -6.28
C THR A 526 -11.78 -13.54 -4.80
N PRO A 527 -12.43 -14.34 -3.94
CA PRO A 527 -12.25 -14.28 -2.48
C PRO A 527 -11.12 -15.18 -1.96
N SER A 528 -10.57 -16.04 -2.80
CA SER A 528 -9.51 -16.99 -2.45
C SER A 528 -8.66 -17.36 -3.66
N TYR A 529 -7.42 -17.76 -3.40
CA TYR A 529 -6.46 -18.18 -4.42
C TYR A 529 -5.60 -19.30 -3.90
N GLU A 530 -5.39 -20.32 -4.72
CA GLU A 530 -4.39 -21.33 -4.44
C GLU A 530 -3.01 -20.69 -4.24
N GLU A 531 -2.18 -21.26 -3.37
CA GLU A 531 -0.84 -20.72 -3.08
C GLU A 531 0.03 -20.55 -4.33
N SER A 532 -0.07 -21.49 -5.28
CA SER A 532 0.64 -21.41 -6.55
C SER A 532 0.21 -20.21 -7.38
N VAL A 533 -1.08 -19.87 -7.41
CA VAL A 533 -1.60 -18.69 -8.13
C VAL A 533 -1.16 -17.41 -7.44
N ARG A 534 -1.17 -17.38 -6.10
CA ARG A 534 -0.60 -16.28 -5.31
C ARG A 534 0.86 -16.04 -5.68
N ASP A 535 1.65 -17.09 -5.64
CA ASP A 535 3.09 -17.01 -5.86
C ASP A 535 3.44 -16.65 -7.32
N ASP A 536 2.72 -17.21 -8.28
CA ASP A 536 2.86 -16.87 -9.71
C ASP A 536 2.49 -15.41 -9.99
N THR A 537 1.44 -14.90 -9.34
CA THR A 537 1.04 -13.49 -9.49
C THR A 537 2.07 -12.54 -8.89
N ILE A 538 2.61 -12.86 -7.70
CA ILE A 538 3.71 -12.10 -7.07
C ILE A 538 4.96 -12.15 -7.96
N ALA A 539 5.29 -13.32 -8.52
CA ALA A 539 6.41 -13.46 -9.45
C ALA A 539 6.20 -12.64 -10.72
N ASN A 540 4.96 -12.59 -11.24
CA ASN A 540 4.62 -11.74 -12.38
C ASN A 540 4.82 -10.26 -12.08
N GLY A 541 4.32 -9.76 -10.96
CA GLY A 541 4.51 -8.37 -10.54
C GLY A 541 5.99 -8.00 -10.38
N TYR A 542 6.80 -8.92 -9.83
CA TYR A 542 8.26 -8.76 -9.79
C TYR A 542 8.87 -8.66 -11.20
N ALA A 543 8.46 -9.56 -12.10
CA ALA A 543 8.96 -9.61 -13.48
C ALA A 543 8.58 -8.34 -14.28
N VAL A 544 7.37 -7.82 -14.09
CA VAL A 544 6.89 -6.58 -14.73
C VAL A 544 7.83 -5.42 -14.40
N VAL A 545 8.04 -5.15 -13.10
CA VAL A 545 8.80 -3.96 -12.68
C VAL A 545 10.30 -4.09 -12.89
N THR A 546 10.83 -5.32 -13.00
CA THR A 546 12.24 -5.59 -13.27
C THR A 546 12.54 -5.83 -14.76
N MET A 547 11.55 -5.71 -15.65
CA MET A 547 11.68 -6.12 -17.05
C MET A 547 12.25 -7.53 -17.17
N ALA A 548 11.63 -8.47 -16.40
CA ALA A 548 12.05 -9.87 -16.29
C ALA A 548 13.54 -10.02 -15.88
N ASN A 549 13.92 -9.41 -14.77
CA ASN A 549 15.32 -9.35 -14.29
C ASN A 549 16.27 -8.77 -15.35
N SER A 550 15.88 -7.69 -15.99
CA SER A 550 16.63 -7.01 -17.06
C SER A 550 16.86 -7.85 -18.32
N THR A 551 16.22 -9.03 -18.46
CA THR A 551 16.35 -9.86 -19.66
C THR A 551 15.64 -9.29 -20.88
N ARG A 552 14.56 -8.51 -20.64
CA ARG A 552 13.82 -7.81 -21.71
C ARG A 552 14.50 -6.51 -22.10
N ASP A 553 15.20 -5.88 -21.18
CA ASP A 553 15.99 -4.67 -21.38
C ASP A 553 17.11 -4.58 -20.33
N ALA A 554 18.34 -4.77 -20.77
CA ALA A 554 19.52 -4.70 -19.92
C ALA A 554 19.79 -3.29 -19.37
N ASP A 555 19.25 -2.26 -20.01
CA ASP A 555 19.41 -0.86 -19.63
C ASP A 555 18.32 -0.37 -18.65
N TRP A 556 17.31 -1.19 -18.38
CA TRP A 556 16.13 -0.78 -17.59
C TRP A 556 16.48 -0.17 -16.25
N SER A 557 17.35 -0.81 -15.46
CA SER A 557 17.74 -0.28 -14.16
C SER A 557 18.45 1.08 -14.25
N SER A 558 19.29 1.30 -15.27
CA SER A 558 19.89 2.62 -15.56
C SER A 558 18.81 3.66 -15.89
N CYS A 559 17.74 3.26 -16.61
CA CYS A 559 16.64 4.14 -16.95
C CYS A 559 15.79 4.50 -15.73
N VAL A 560 15.61 3.56 -14.77
CA VAL A 560 14.99 3.83 -13.46
C VAL A 560 15.83 4.85 -12.68
N ALA A 561 17.16 4.69 -12.66
CA ALA A 561 18.08 5.65 -12.04
C ALA A 561 17.96 7.04 -12.67
N CYS A 562 17.86 7.13 -14.00
CA CYS A 562 17.65 8.39 -14.71
C CYS A 562 16.30 9.05 -14.34
N ALA A 563 15.23 8.25 -14.22
CA ALA A 563 13.91 8.75 -13.80
C ALA A 563 13.97 9.36 -12.39
N ILE A 564 14.64 8.68 -11.45
CA ILE A 564 14.83 9.17 -10.07
C ILE A 564 15.55 10.52 -10.05
N LEU A 565 16.58 10.69 -10.86
CA LEU A 565 17.42 11.90 -10.86
C LEU A 565 16.86 13.05 -11.71
N SER A 566 15.83 12.83 -12.51
CA SER A 566 15.33 13.74 -13.53
C SER A 566 15.07 15.16 -12.98
N ARG A 567 14.23 15.30 -11.96
CA ARG A 567 13.88 16.59 -11.36
C ARG A 567 15.03 17.22 -10.58
N SER A 568 15.90 16.40 -9.99
CA SER A 568 17.11 16.85 -9.32
C SER A 568 18.11 17.45 -10.32
N PHE A 569 18.29 16.85 -11.50
CA PHE A 569 19.11 17.46 -12.57
C PHE A 569 18.61 18.84 -12.99
N GLU A 570 17.28 18.99 -13.12
CA GLU A 570 16.65 20.28 -13.46
C GLU A 570 16.94 21.33 -12.36
N ARG A 571 16.68 20.99 -11.08
CA ARG A 571 16.88 21.92 -9.95
C ARG A 571 18.33 22.36 -9.79
N THR A 572 19.26 21.45 -10.00
CA THR A 572 20.70 21.72 -9.83
C THR A 572 21.37 22.22 -11.11
N ASN A 573 20.62 22.40 -12.19
CA ASN A 573 21.13 22.73 -13.52
C ASN A 573 22.29 21.80 -13.95
N THR A 574 22.16 20.51 -13.63
CA THR A 574 23.13 19.48 -14.00
C THR A 574 22.81 18.95 -15.40
N GLN A 575 23.82 18.86 -16.27
CA GLN A 575 23.65 18.31 -17.60
C GLN A 575 23.15 16.86 -17.51
N VAL A 576 22.07 16.55 -18.22
CA VAL A 576 21.51 15.21 -18.31
C VAL A 576 22.52 14.30 -19.01
N PRO A 577 22.91 13.15 -18.44
CA PRO A 577 23.80 12.19 -19.07
C PRO A 577 23.21 11.64 -20.39
N ASP A 578 24.06 11.31 -21.35
CA ASP A 578 23.62 10.78 -22.67
C ASP A 578 22.81 9.50 -22.49
N ARG A 579 23.15 8.63 -21.54
CA ARG A 579 22.36 7.45 -21.23
C ARG A 579 20.94 7.81 -20.77
N CYS A 580 20.78 8.82 -19.96
CA CYS A 580 19.47 9.27 -19.50
C CYS A 580 18.63 9.86 -20.66
N THR A 581 19.27 10.57 -21.58
CA THR A 581 18.60 11.05 -22.79
C THR A 581 18.05 9.86 -23.61
N GLN A 582 18.85 8.80 -23.83
CA GLN A 582 18.43 7.58 -24.51
C GLN A 582 17.30 6.85 -23.76
N CYS A 583 17.34 6.82 -22.42
CA CYS A 583 16.28 6.28 -21.60
C CYS A 583 14.96 7.04 -21.78
N PHE A 584 15.02 8.36 -21.79
CA PHE A 584 13.82 9.19 -21.99
C PHE A 584 13.27 9.04 -23.41
N GLU A 585 14.13 8.98 -24.44
CA GLU A 585 13.68 8.68 -25.82
C GLU A 585 12.99 7.31 -25.92
N LYS A 586 13.42 6.31 -25.14
CA LYS A 586 12.88 4.95 -25.18
C LYS A 586 11.59 4.77 -24.39
N TYR A 587 11.51 5.37 -23.21
CA TYR A 587 10.43 5.09 -22.24
C TYR A 587 9.39 6.18 -22.13
N CYS A 588 9.71 7.43 -22.51
CA CYS A 588 8.72 8.51 -22.47
C CYS A 588 7.65 8.32 -23.53
N TRP A 589 6.42 8.65 -23.19
CA TRP A 589 5.40 8.87 -24.20
C TRP A 589 5.79 10.06 -25.08
N ASP A 590 5.77 9.87 -26.38
CA ASP A 590 6.26 10.82 -27.38
C ASP A 590 5.21 11.86 -27.82
N GLY A 591 3.98 11.80 -27.25
CA GLY A 591 2.87 12.69 -27.62
C GLY A 591 2.01 12.17 -28.79
N THR A 592 2.32 11.01 -29.34
CA THR A 592 1.52 10.42 -30.43
C THR A 592 0.15 9.99 -29.91
N ILE A 593 -0.92 10.34 -30.65
CA ILE A 593 -2.31 10.01 -30.35
C ILE A 593 -2.85 9.05 -31.41
N ASN A 594 -3.50 7.98 -30.95
CA ASN A 594 -4.27 7.06 -31.77
C ASN A 594 -5.56 6.65 -31.03
N SER A 595 -6.57 7.49 -31.12
CA SER A 595 -7.86 7.32 -30.42
C SER A 595 -8.83 6.37 -31.13
N THR A 596 -8.37 5.64 -32.18
CA THR A 596 -9.23 4.64 -32.83
C THR A 596 -9.51 3.48 -31.89
N THR A 597 -10.73 2.94 -31.93
CA THR A 597 -11.06 1.76 -31.11
C THR A 597 -10.13 0.61 -31.44
N PRO A 598 -9.42 0.02 -30.48
CA PRO A 598 -8.56 -1.13 -30.68
C PRO A 598 -9.35 -2.31 -31.28
N ALA A 599 -8.77 -3.01 -32.26
CA ALA A 599 -9.44 -4.11 -32.92
C ALA A 599 -9.62 -5.35 -32.05
N ALA A 600 -8.57 -5.71 -31.31
CA ALA A 600 -8.54 -6.77 -30.31
C ALA A 600 -7.33 -6.53 -29.41
N TYR A 601 -7.47 -6.91 -28.14
CA TYR A 601 -6.37 -6.85 -27.17
C TYR A 601 -6.34 -8.15 -26.38
N GLU A 602 -5.46 -9.07 -26.77
CA GLU A 602 -5.31 -10.39 -26.17
C GLU A 602 -3.84 -10.57 -25.76
N PRO A 603 -3.44 -10.05 -24.58
CA PRO A 603 -2.10 -10.24 -24.06
C PRO A 603 -1.74 -11.72 -23.92
N VAL A 604 -0.52 -12.06 -24.32
CA VAL A 604 0.06 -13.40 -24.14
C VAL A 604 1.28 -13.30 -23.24
N THR A 605 1.59 -14.39 -22.53
CA THR A 605 2.80 -14.44 -21.70
C THR A 605 4.05 -14.15 -22.54
N LEU A 606 4.88 -13.23 -22.04
CA LEU A 606 6.10 -12.80 -22.74
C LEU A 606 7.26 -13.81 -22.60
N LEU A 607 7.26 -14.58 -21.53
CA LEU A 607 8.27 -15.59 -21.25
C LEU A 607 7.56 -16.94 -21.12
N ASP A 608 8.02 -17.95 -21.85
CA ASP A 608 7.56 -19.32 -21.62
C ASP A 608 7.92 -19.74 -20.18
N SER A 609 7.03 -20.48 -19.53
CA SER A 609 7.19 -20.96 -18.15
C SER A 609 8.50 -21.72 -17.91
N ALA A 610 9.13 -22.23 -18.96
CA ALA A 610 10.45 -22.89 -18.93
C ALA A 610 11.64 -21.91 -18.79
N GLY A 611 11.44 -20.59 -19.04
CA GLY A 611 12.47 -19.55 -18.89
C GLY A 611 12.45 -18.84 -17.54
N ALA A 612 11.40 -19.04 -16.74
CA ALA A 612 11.19 -18.38 -15.46
C ALA A 612 11.74 -19.14 -14.26
N THR A 613 12.63 -20.13 -14.44
CA THR A 613 13.33 -20.78 -13.33
C THR A 613 14.32 -19.81 -12.68
N VAL A 614 13.82 -18.92 -11.84
CA VAL A 614 14.57 -18.47 -10.68
C VAL A 614 14.50 -19.61 -9.65
N LEU A 615 15.15 -20.73 -9.96
CA LEU A 615 15.46 -21.73 -8.95
C LEU A 615 16.45 -21.10 -7.97
N PRO A 616 16.15 -21.07 -6.67
CA PRO A 616 17.21 -20.82 -5.71
C PRO A 616 18.27 -21.92 -5.91
N THR A 617 19.53 -21.52 -5.99
CA THR A 617 20.73 -22.33 -6.22
C THR A 617 20.98 -23.38 -5.11
N LEU A 618 19.95 -23.97 -4.53
CA LEU A 618 20.02 -24.99 -3.45
C LEU A 618 19.75 -26.41 -3.93
N LEU A 619 19.51 -26.65 -5.23
CA LEU A 619 19.23 -28.00 -5.76
C LEU A 619 20.36 -28.59 -6.62
N VAL A 620 21.50 -27.91 -6.81
CA VAL A 620 22.62 -28.44 -7.59
C VAL A 620 23.63 -29.20 -6.73
N SER A 621 23.55 -29.16 -5.39
CA SER A 621 24.52 -29.89 -4.53
C SER A 621 24.04 -31.28 -4.06
N MET A 622 22.85 -31.76 -4.45
CA MET A 622 22.39 -33.12 -4.10
C MET A 622 22.44 -34.15 -5.24
N LEU A 623 22.80 -33.76 -6.45
CA LEU A 623 22.91 -34.69 -7.59
C LEU A 623 24.32 -35.15 -7.91
N THR A 624 25.36 -34.66 -7.21
CA THR A 624 26.75 -35.08 -7.41
C THR A 624 27.24 -36.10 -6.38
N THR A 625 26.47 -36.45 -5.34
CA THR A 625 26.82 -37.47 -4.35
C THR A 625 26.11 -38.80 -4.53
N GLY A 626 25.17 -38.90 -5.49
CA GLY A 626 24.38 -40.12 -5.75
C GLY A 626 24.96 -41.09 -6.78
N VAL A 627 26.01 -40.75 -7.51
CA VAL A 627 26.54 -41.59 -8.61
C VAL A 627 27.85 -42.31 -8.23
N ALA A 628 28.41 -42.08 -7.04
CA ALA A 628 29.71 -42.67 -6.63
C ALA A 628 29.61 -43.96 -5.79
N VAL A 629 28.41 -44.51 -5.54
CA VAL A 629 28.20 -45.73 -4.69
C VAL A 629 27.68 -46.96 -5.46
N LEU A 630 27.62 -46.92 -6.78
CA LEU A 630 27.12 -48.07 -7.59
C LEU A 630 28.16 -48.69 -8.53
N LEU A 631 29.45 -48.58 -8.21
CA LEU A 631 30.54 -49.22 -8.96
C LEU A 631 31.56 -49.97 -8.04
N THR A 632 31.16 -50.46 -6.86
CA THR A 632 31.94 -51.47 -6.13
C THR A 632 30.96 -52.36 -5.33
N LEU A 633 30.40 -53.35 -6.02
CA LEU A 633 30.07 -54.69 -5.51
C LEU A 633 29.89 -55.60 -6.70
#